data_f7fc7613e380980494076903cd578e2b
#
_entry.id   f7fc7613e380980494076903cd578e2b
#
_cell.length_a   1.000
_cell.length_b   1.000
_cell.length_c   1.000
_cell.angle_alpha   90.00
_cell.angle_beta   90.00
_cell.angle_gamma   90.00
#
_symmetry.space_group_name_H-M   'P 1'
#
loop_
_entity.id
_entity.type
_entity.pdbx_description
1 polymer ?
#
loop_
_entity_poly.entity_id
_entity_poly.type
_entity_poly.pdbx_seq_one_letter_code
_entity_poly.pdbx_strand_id
1 'polypeptide(L)'
;MVLKFSDFLKEDRGIILNYYCFDWDDNLLKMPTKINMEKKVENEWIPISISTEQFSEVRNDKENWKLGKNPFIEFTDNGPRGSNGFMEDLNSAIGGSTYPDPPKKVAPSWFKFIQCLIDGSIFAIITARGCSSKTLRTAIEWIMDNYLGYEEKKKMYNNCLSYYYLFKKPGVFSPNFDRISQHPMISLWLDNCGYYGVSNPEFINKHKSGGAESPEVGKEIAIREFIEKGAKFANEIGATFKAGMSDDDTKNVMHMRSVLSDLQKIYPKSELTVFDTSKGGYAKTDMMESSSQAIGMESSVIPFSQFGGIQSKLFPPHDMGDHSTLSHNLAANHINKNINCKIKRKRTKKKK
;
A
#
# COMPACT_ATOMS: atom_id res chain seq x y z
N MET A 1 17.56 12.14 32.56
CA MET A 1 18.16 11.16 31.65
C MET A 1 17.08 10.81 30.61
N VAL A 2 17.21 11.29 29.39
CA VAL A 2 16.27 10.95 28.31
C VAL A 2 16.90 9.72 27.67
N LEU A 3 16.36 8.53 27.93
CA LEU A 3 16.71 7.31 27.21
C LEU A 3 16.54 7.60 25.71
N LYS A 4 17.56 7.36 24.92
CA LYS A 4 17.43 7.42 23.47
C LYS A 4 16.41 6.37 23.06
N PHE A 5 15.57 6.68 22.11
CA PHE A 5 14.55 5.75 21.59
C PHE A 5 15.18 4.41 21.15
N SER A 6 16.42 4.44 20.61
CA SER A 6 17.23 3.24 20.31
C SER A 6 17.48 2.34 21.52
N ASP A 7 17.52 2.89 22.76
CA ASP A 7 17.76 2.10 23.97
C ASP A 7 16.45 1.46 24.47
N PHE A 8 15.30 2.07 24.17
CA PHE A 8 13.97 1.51 24.42
C PHE A 8 13.66 0.33 23.47
N LEU A 9 14.13 0.39 22.22
CA LEU A 9 13.93 -0.67 21.22
C LEU A 9 14.85 -1.89 21.45
N LYS A 10 15.90 -1.77 22.24
CA LYS A 10 16.82 -2.85 22.57
C LYS A 10 16.30 -3.81 23.65
N GLU A 11 15.21 -3.50 24.32
CA GLU A 11 14.52 -4.48 25.16
C GLU A 11 13.80 -5.48 24.24
N ASP A 12 14.38 -6.58 24.04
CA ASP A 12 14.11 -7.93 23.47
C ASP A 12 12.67 -8.29 23.01
N ARG A 13 11.90 -7.33 22.51
CA ARG A 13 10.60 -7.56 21.90
C ARG A 13 10.75 -7.34 20.41
N GLY A 14 10.80 -8.42 19.64
CA GLY A 14 10.97 -8.40 18.20
C GLY A 14 9.97 -7.45 17.51
N ILE A 15 10.38 -6.21 17.25
CA ILE A 15 9.57 -5.26 16.48
C ILE A 15 9.48 -5.78 15.05
N ILE A 16 8.28 -5.89 14.52
CA ILE A 16 8.04 -6.26 13.13
C ILE A 16 7.56 -5.03 12.38
N LEU A 17 8.25 -4.67 11.30
CA LEU A 17 7.82 -3.65 10.37
C LEU A 17 7.21 -4.31 9.14
N ASN A 18 5.91 -4.06 8.92
CA ASN A 18 5.17 -4.57 7.78
C ASN A 18 5.05 -3.51 6.71
N TYR A 19 5.54 -3.81 5.50
CA TYR A 19 5.46 -2.97 4.32
C TYR A 19 4.71 -3.71 3.21
N TYR A 20 3.80 -3.02 2.53
CA TYR A 20 3.00 -3.62 1.46
C TYR A 20 3.01 -2.75 0.22
N CYS A 21 3.20 -3.37 -0.95
CA CYS A 21 3.06 -2.70 -2.24
C CYS A 21 1.83 -3.25 -2.96
N PHE A 22 1.04 -2.37 -3.55
CA PHE A 22 -0.16 -2.73 -4.29
C PHE A 22 -0.13 -2.05 -5.65
N ASP A 23 -0.41 -2.80 -6.71
CA ASP A 23 -0.88 -2.19 -7.94
C ASP A 23 -2.31 -1.67 -7.74
N TRP A 24 -2.78 -0.78 -8.62
CA TRP A 24 -4.11 -0.18 -8.48
C TRP A 24 -5.16 -0.85 -9.34
N ASP A 25 -4.97 -0.78 -10.69
CA ASP A 25 -5.96 -1.25 -11.64
C ASP A 25 -6.06 -2.78 -11.61
N ASP A 26 -7.29 -3.28 -11.62
CA ASP A 26 -7.65 -4.70 -11.61
C ASP A 26 -7.06 -5.51 -10.43
N ASN A 27 -6.20 -4.89 -9.61
CA ASN A 27 -5.65 -5.46 -8.37
C ASN A 27 -6.36 -4.94 -7.11
N LEU A 28 -6.59 -3.63 -6.97
CA LEU A 28 -7.41 -3.04 -5.89
C LEU A 28 -8.85 -2.84 -6.34
N LEU A 29 -9.06 -2.18 -7.46
CA LEU A 29 -10.37 -1.87 -8.02
C LEU A 29 -10.35 -2.03 -9.56
N LYS A 30 -11.45 -2.50 -10.12
CA LYS A 30 -11.71 -2.48 -11.56
C LYS A 30 -12.21 -1.09 -11.94
N MET A 31 -11.27 -0.20 -12.27
CA MET A 31 -11.59 1.19 -12.57
C MET A 31 -12.32 1.33 -13.92
N PRO A 32 -13.30 2.25 -14.04
CA PRO A 32 -14.01 2.47 -15.31
C PRO A 32 -13.21 3.26 -16.34
N THR A 33 -11.99 3.69 -16.03
CA THR A 33 -11.06 4.41 -16.92
C THR A 33 -10.89 3.67 -18.24
N LYS A 34 -10.89 4.40 -19.37
CA LYS A 34 -10.87 3.82 -20.71
C LYS A 34 -9.52 3.98 -21.39
N ILE A 35 -9.19 2.99 -22.20
CA ILE A 35 -8.03 2.97 -23.10
C ILE A 35 -8.54 3.20 -24.51
N ASN A 36 -7.99 4.20 -25.22
CA ASN A 36 -8.34 4.50 -26.59
C ASN A 36 -7.60 3.57 -27.54
N MET A 37 -8.33 2.72 -28.22
CA MET A 37 -7.83 1.76 -29.18
C MET A 37 -8.43 2.02 -30.57
N GLU A 38 -7.91 1.36 -31.55
CA GLU A 38 -8.53 1.20 -32.86
C GLU A 38 -8.69 -0.29 -33.17
N LYS A 39 -9.90 -0.69 -33.57
CA LYS A 39 -10.23 -2.06 -33.97
C LYS A 39 -10.39 -2.11 -35.47
N LYS A 40 -9.81 -3.13 -36.10
CA LYS A 40 -9.98 -3.38 -37.54
C LYS A 40 -11.34 -4.02 -37.82
N VAL A 41 -12.15 -3.36 -38.65
CA VAL A 41 -13.45 -3.84 -39.11
C VAL A 41 -13.46 -3.72 -40.63
N GLU A 42 -13.60 -4.81 -41.35
CA GLU A 42 -13.63 -4.88 -42.85
C GLU A 42 -12.38 -4.28 -43.49
N ASN A 43 -11.37 -3.93 -43.13
CA ASN A 43 -10.15 -3.23 -43.58
C ASN A 43 -10.04 -1.77 -43.12
N GLU A 44 -10.97 -1.27 -42.36
CA GLU A 44 -10.90 0.05 -41.76
C GLU A 44 -10.56 -0.02 -40.27
N TRP A 45 -9.82 0.99 -39.79
CA TRP A 45 -9.51 1.13 -38.37
C TRP A 45 -10.54 2.05 -37.72
N ILE A 46 -11.36 1.49 -36.81
CA ILE A 46 -12.43 2.21 -36.13
C ILE A 46 -12.00 2.53 -34.70
N PRO A 47 -12.03 3.80 -34.25
CA PRO A 47 -11.75 4.19 -32.88
C PRO A 47 -12.75 3.55 -31.90
N ILE A 48 -12.23 3.01 -30.80
CA ILE A 48 -13.02 2.41 -29.73
C ILE A 48 -12.32 2.60 -28.38
N SER A 49 -13.10 2.84 -27.33
CA SER A 49 -12.58 2.95 -25.96
C SER A 49 -12.95 1.68 -25.16
N ILE A 50 -11.94 1.02 -24.61
CA ILE A 50 -12.09 -0.27 -23.91
C ILE A 50 -11.61 -0.18 -22.46
N SER A 51 -11.99 -1.16 -21.62
CA SER A 51 -11.50 -1.27 -20.24
C SER A 51 -10.09 -1.87 -20.17
N THR A 52 -9.44 -1.79 -19.00
CA THR A 52 -8.16 -2.47 -18.71
C THR A 52 -8.28 -3.99 -18.89
N GLU A 53 -9.35 -4.60 -18.42
CA GLU A 53 -9.63 -6.02 -18.58
C GLU A 53 -9.71 -6.42 -20.07
N GLN A 54 -10.49 -5.68 -20.88
CA GLN A 54 -10.57 -5.91 -22.33
C GLN A 54 -9.22 -5.67 -23.02
N PHE A 55 -8.46 -4.66 -22.59
CA PHE A 55 -7.12 -4.39 -23.11
C PHE A 55 -6.17 -5.57 -22.87
N SER A 56 -6.21 -6.19 -21.70
CA SER A 56 -5.37 -7.35 -21.39
C SER A 56 -5.64 -8.53 -22.33
N GLU A 57 -6.88 -8.70 -22.78
CA GLU A 57 -7.29 -9.74 -23.72
C GLU A 57 -6.80 -9.46 -25.16
N VAL A 58 -6.87 -8.20 -25.60
CA VAL A 58 -6.65 -7.83 -27.01
C VAL A 58 -5.27 -7.28 -27.31
N ARG A 59 -4.47 -6.89 -26.30
CA ARG A 59 -3.17 -6.22 -26.47
C ARG A 59 -2.14 -6.99 -27.30
N ASN A 60 -2.29 -8.30 -27.41
CA ASN A 60 -1.41 -9.18 -28.21
C ASN A 60 -1.93 -9.43 -29.62
N ASP A 61 -3.19 -9.13 -29.92
CA ASP A 61 -3.80 -9.28 -31.23
C ASP A 61 -3.53 -8.04 -32.11
N LYS A 62 -2.32 -7.97 -32.66
CA LYS A 62 -1.86 -6.83 -33.47
C LYS A 62 -2.48 -6.78 -34.87
N GLU A 63 -3.13 -7.85 -35.32
CA GLU A 63 -3.79 -7.91 -36.61
C GLU A 63 -5.14 -7.17 -36.60
N ASN A 64 -5.85 -7.25 -35.46
CA ASN A 64 -7.19 -6.69 -35.31
C ASN A 64 -7.24 -5.46 -34.38
N TRP A 65 -6.19 -5.20 -33.61
CA TRP A 65 -6.15 -4.13 -32.64
C TRP A 65 -4.84 -3.35 -32.67
N LYS A 66 -4.93 -2.04 -32.54
CA LYS A 66 -3.78 -1.16 -32.32
C LYS A 66 -4.15 -0.05 -31.33
N LEU A 67 -3.13 0.56 -30.73
CA LEU A 67 -3.32 1.72 -29.88
C LEU A 67 -3.83 2.90 -30.70
N GLY A 68 -4.86 3.56 -30.20
CA GLY A 68 -5.43 4.76 -30.80
C GLY A 68 -4.58 6.00 -30.50
N LYS A 69 -5.11 7.18 -30.82
CA LYS A 69 -4.47 8.46 -30.49
C LYS A 69 -4.52 8.69 -28.98
N ASN A 70 -3.36 8.94 -28.37
CA ASN A 70 -3.22 9.16 -26.92
C ASN A 70 -3.92 8.06 -26.10
N PRO A 71 -3.53 6.79 -26.23
CA PRO A 71 -4.31 5.65 -25.76
C PRO A 71 -4.58 5.70 -24.25
N PHE A 72 -3.63 6.19 -23.45
CA PHE A 72 -3.69 6.21 -21.99
C PHE A 72 -3.93 7.61 -21.41
N ILE A 73 -4.50 8.53 -22.18
CA ILE A 73 -4.66 9.92 -21.74
C ILE A 73 -5.55 10.06 -20.49
N GLU A 74 -6.54 9.18 -20.33
CA GLU A 74 -7.42 9.16 -19.16
C GLU A 74 -6.74 8.60 -17.90
N PHE A 75 -5.58 7.96 -18.05
CA PHE A 75 -4.78 7.44 -16.94
C PHE A 75 -3.81 8.48 -16.35
N THR A 76 -3.89 9.73 -16.79
CA THR A 76 -2.97 10.79 -16.39
C THR A 76 -3.73 11.99 -15.83
N ASP A 77 -3.06 12.79 -15.00
CA ASP A 77 -3.61 14.06 -14.50
C ASP A 77 -3.69 15.14 -15.61
N ASN A 78 -3.06 14.92 -16.76
CA ASN A 78 -3.09 15.78 -17.92
C ASN A 78 -4.19 15.40 -18.94
N GLY A 79 -5.02 14.42 -18.61
CA GLY A 79 -6.16 14.00 -19.41
C GLY A 79 -7.31 15.02 -19.43
N PRO A 80 -8.34 14.77 -20.25
CA PRO A 80 -9.47 15.69 -20.39
C PRO A 80 -10.21 16.02 -19.08
N ARG A 81 -10.16 15.09 -18.11
CA ARG A 81 -10.80 15.23 -16.78
C ARG A 81 -9.84 15.70 -15.70
N GLY A 82 -8.53 15.86 -16.02
CA GLY A 82 -7.49 16.21 -15.06
C GLY A 82 -7.38 15.16 -13.92
N SER A 83 -6.86 15.59 -12.77
CA SER A 83 -6.80 14.77 -11.56
C SER A 83 -8.18 14.36 -11.02
N ASN A 84 -9.25 15.10 -11.38
CA ASN A 84 -10.61 14.76 -11.00
C ASN A 84 -11.07 13.46 -11.65
N GLY A 85 -10.59 13.12 -12.85
CA GLY A 85 -10.94 11.89 -13.55
C GLY A 85 -10.65 10.64 -12.73
N PHE A 86 -9.52 10.62 -12.03
CA PHE A 86 -9.18 9.51 -11.14
C PHE A 86 -10.17 9.40 -9.96
N MET A 87 -10.56 10.53 -9.36
CA MET A 87 -11.51 10.55 -8.24
C MET A 87 -12.93 10.19 -8.65
N GLU A 88 -13.36 10.61 -9.84
CA GLU A 88 -14.64 10.22 -10.43
C GLU A 88 -14.71 8.71 -10.67
N ASP A 89 -13.65 8.15 -11.24
CA ASP A 89 -13.51 6.71 -11.50
C ASP A 89 -13.48 5.92 -10.18
N LEU A 90 -12.76 6.41 -9.16
CA LEU A 90 -12.75 5.82 -7.82
C LEU A 90 -14.16 5.80 -7.20
N ASN A 91 -14.85 6.93 -7.21
CA ASN A 91 -16.23 7.03 -6.69
C ASN A 91 -17.16 6.06 -7.41
N SER A 92 -17.04 5.97 -8.75
CA SER A 92 -17.83 5.04 -9.56
C SER A 92 -17.50 3.57 -9.22
N ALA A 93 -16.24 3.23 -9.00
CA ALA A 93 -15.82 1.87 -8.67
C ALA A 93 -16.25 1.47 -7.25
N ILE A 94 -16.19 2.38 -6.28
CA ILE A 94 -16.72 2.15 -4.92
C ILE A 94 -18.24 2.02 -4.95
N GLY A 95 -18.94 2.87 -5.74
CA GLY A 95 -20.39 2.77 -5.97
C GLY A 95 -21.25 3.03 -4.75
N GLY A 96 -20.78 3.86 -3.80
CA GLY A 96 -21.47 4.21 -2.54
C GLY A 96 -21.38 3.13 -1.46
N SER A 97 -20.60 2.07 -1.65
CA SER A 97 -20.33 1.05 -0.64
C SER A 97 -19.51 1.62 0.52
N THR A 98 -19.73 1.09 1.72
CA THR A 98 -18.94 1.38 2.92
C THR A 98 -18.52 0.06 3.57
N TYR A 99 -17.35 0.04 4.21
CA TYR A 99 -16.88 -1.16 4.92
C TYR A 99 -17.92 -1.64 5.95
N PRO A 100 -18.21 -2.94 6.09
CA PRO A 100 -17.49 -4.08 5.47
C PRO A 100 -17.95 -4.51 4.07
N ASP A 101 -18.95 -3.85 3.48
CA ASP A 101 -19.45 -4.21 2.18
C ASP A 101 -18.39 -3.97 1.09
N PRO A 102 -18.25 -4.89 0.10
CA PRO A 102 -17.29 -4.72 -0.97
C PRO A 102 -17.68 -3.55 -1.88
N PRO A 103 -16.70 -2.84 -2.48
CA PRO A 103 -16.93 -1.94 -3.59
C PRO A 103 -17.67 -2.61 -4.74
N LYS A 104 -18.45 -1.83 -5.49
CA LYS A 104 -19.17 -2.33 -6.69
C LYS A 104 -18.22 -2.97 -7.71
N LYS A 105 -17.00 -2.47 -7.81
CA LYS A 105 -15.96 -2.91 -8.75
C LYS A 105 -14.72 -3.41 -8.00
N VAL A 106 -14.92 -4.23 -6.98
CA VAL A 106 -13.87 -4.81 -6.17
C VAL A 106 -12.93 -5.69 -6.99
N ALA A 107 -11.64 -5.67 -6.64
CA ALA A 107 -10.60 -6.54 -7.18
C ALA A 107 -9.90 -7.34 -6.05
N PRO A 108 -9.08 -8.35 -6.33
CA PRO A 108 -8.63 -9.33 -5.34
C PRO A 108 -7.91 -8.76 -4.13
N SER A 109 -7.08 -7.72 -4.29
CA SER A 109 -6.27 -7.16 -3.19
C SER A 109 -7.00 -6.14 -2.32
N TRP A 110 -8.25 -5.75 -2.64
CA TRP A 110 -8.95 -4.67 -1.95
C TRP A 110 -9.01 -4.85 -0.43
N PHE A 111 -9.53 -5.98 0.02
CA PHE A 111 -9.68 -6.20 1.47
C PHE A 111 -8.34 -6.29 2.20
N LYS A 112 -7.29 -6.78 1.53
CA LYS A 112 -5.94 -6.77 2.10
C LYS A 112 -5.40 -5.35 2.22
N PHE A 113 -5.65 -4.51 1.24
CA PHE A 113 -5.31 -3.09 1.29
C PHE A 113 -6.08 -2.37 2.41
N ILE A 114 -7.40 -2.59 2.53
CA ILE A 114 -8.19 -2.01 3.63
C ILE A 114 -7.68 -2.48 4.99
N GLN A 115 -7.34 -3.76 5.15
CA GLN A 115 -6.74 -4.25 6.39
C GLN A 115 -5.39 -3.58 6.67
N CYS A 116 -4.57 -3.36 5.63
CA CYS A 116 -3.31 -2.63 5.74
C CYS A 116 -3.52 -1.19 6.27
N LEU A 117 -4.57 -0.48 5.80
CA LEU A 117 -4.94 0.84 6.33
C LEU A 117 -5.37 0.75 7.80
N ILE A 118 -6.26 -0.18 8.14
CA ILE A 118 -6.77 -0.35 9.51
C ILE A 118 -5.64 -0.71 10.49
N ASP A 119 -4.69 -1.53 10.06
CA ASP A 119 -3.54 -1.93 10.88
C ASP A 119 -2.47 -0.82 11.01
N GLY A 120 -2.60 0.28 10.26
CA GLY A 120 -1.60 1.35 10.23
C GLY A 120 -0.26 0.89 9.65
N SER A 121 -0.26 -0.12 8.79
CA SER A 121 0.94 -0.61 8.12
C SER A 121 1.45 0.41 7.10
N ILE A 122 2.77 0.44 6.86
CA ILE A 122 3.33 1.25 5.80
C ILE A 122 3.06 0.56 4.45
N PHE A 123 2.58 1.32 3.48
CA PHE A 123 2.25 0.78 2.16
C PHE A 123 2.77 1.66 1.02
N ALA A 124 2.81 1.11 -0.18
CA ALA A 124 2.98 1.85 -1.41
C ALA A 124 1.90 1.47 -2.43
N ILE A 125 1.38 2.47 -3.10
CA ILE A 125 0.65 2.30 -4.36
C ILE A 125 1.65 2.46 -5.49
N ILE A 126 1.79 1.44 -6.33
CA ILE A 126 2.73 1.40 -7.46
C ILE A 126 1.94 1.01 -8.70
N THR A 127 1.60 1.97 -9.53
CA THR A 127 0.70 1.78 -10.67
C THR A 127 1.32 2.28 -11.98
N ALA A 128 1.00 1.63 -13.09
CA ALA A 128 1.37 2.08 -14.44
C ALA A 128 0.72 3.41 -14.85
N ARG A 129 -0.22 3.94 -14.06
CA ARG A 129 -0.84 5.25 -14.32
C ARG A 129 0.18 6.38 -14.29
N GLY A 130 -0.12 7.45 -15.04
CA GLY A 130 0.63 8.72 -15.02
C GLY A 130 0.05 9.74 -14.04
N CYS A 131 -0.65 9.31 -13.00
CA CYS A 131 -1.16 10.19 -11.94
C CYS A 131 -0.03 10.67 -11.03
N SER A 132 -0.15 11.89 -10.51
CA SER A 132 0.79 12.42 -9.51
C SER A 132 0.66 11.69 -8.17
N SER A 133 1.75 11.71 -7.38
CA SER A 133 1.72 11.20 -6.00
C SER A 133 0.61 11.85 -5.17
N LYS A 134 0.33 13.14 -5.43
CA LYS A 134 -0.74 13.88 -4.77
C LYS A 134 -2.11 13.29 -5.11
N THR A 135 -2.39 12.99 -6.38
CA THR A 135 -3.66 12.38 -6.81
C THR A 135 -3.88 11.03 -6.16
N LEU A 136 -2.86 10.16 -6.17
CA LEU A 136 -2.92 8.85 -5.52
C LEU A 136 -3.14 8.97 -4.00
N ARG A 137 -2.42 9.88 -3.33
CA ARG A 137 -2.61 10.13 -1.89
C ARG A 137 -4.02 10.63 -1.59
N THR A 138 -4.54 11.58 -2.37
CA THR A 138 -5.91 12.11 -2.19
C THR A 138 -6.96 10.99 -2.30
N ALA A 139 -6.74 10.02 -3.19
CA ALA A 139 -7.61 8.86 -3.30
C ALA A 139 -7.60 7.99 -2.03
N ILE A 140 -6.42 7.77 -1.44
CA ILE A 140 -6.30 7.03 -0.17
C ILE A 140 -6.99 7.80 0.98
N GLU A 141 -6.76 9.10 1.08
CA GLU A 141 -7.41 9.97 2.06
C GLU A 141 -8.94 9.90 1.92
N TRP A 142 -9.44 9.92 0.69
CA TRP A 142 -10.86 9.79 0.40
C TRP A 142 -11.42 8.41 0.84
N ILE A 143 -10.70 7.32 0.57
CA ILE A 143 -11.09 5.97 1.00
C ILE A 143 -11.17 5.91 2.52
N MET A 144 -10.19 6.47 3.22
CA MET A 144 -10.19 6.51 4.68
C MET A 144 -11.38 7.28 5.24
N ASP A 145 -11.71 8.45 4.65
CA ASP A 145 -12.76 9.32 5.17
C ASP A 145 -14.17 8.83 4.79
N ASN A 146 -14.35 8.17 3.62
CA ASN A 146 -15.66 7.87 3.08
C ASN A 146 -16.03 6.37 3.04
N TYR A 147 -15.03 5.48 2.91
CA TYR A 147 -15.29 4.03 2.84
C TYR A 147 -15.17 3.35 4.20
N LEU A 148 -14.21 3.74 5.06
CA LEU A 148 -14.05 3.16 6.40
C LEU A 148 -15.15 3.66 7.36
N GLY A 149 -15.70 2.72 8.17
CA GLY A 149 -16.61 3.03 9.26
C GLY A 149 -15.91 3.69 10.46
N TYR A 150 -16.69 4.12 11.44
CA TYR A 150 -16.17 4.78 12.65
C TYR A 150 -15.21 3.88 13.45
N GLU A 151 -15.55 2.61 13.65
CA GLU A 151 -14.72 1.68 14.43
C GLU A 151 -13.40 1.36 13.73
N GLU A 152 -13.41 1.23 12.39
CA GLU A 152 -12.21 1.02 11.59
C GLU A 152 -11.28 2.23 11.65
N LYS A 153 -11.83 3.44 11.51
CA LYS A 153 -11.08 4.70 11.65
C LYS A 153 -10.46 4.84 13.04
N LYS A 154 -11.20 4.48 14.09
CA LYS A 154 -10.71 4.48 15.47
C LYS A 154 -9.59 3.46 15.67
N LYS A 155 -9.74 2.25 15.14
CA LYS A 155 -8.72 1.20 15.19
C LYS A 155 -7.46 1.64 14.44
N MET A 156 -7.61 2.15 13.22
CA MET A 156 -6.51 2.71 12.42
C MET A 156 -5.77 3.83 13.18
N TYR A 157 -6.51 4.77 13.76
CA TYR A 157 -5.93 5.84 14.57
C TYR A 157 -5.09 5.31 15.73
N ASN A 158 -5.62 4.34 16.49
CA ASN A 158 -4.91 3.73 17.61
C ASN A 158 -3.63 3.00 17.15
N ASN A 159 -3.69 2.29 16.03
CA ASN A 159 -2.54 1.60 15.47
C ASN A 159 -1.47 2.58 14.97
N CYS A 160 -1.87 3.69 14.33
CA CYS A 160 -0.94 4.74 13.90
C CYS A 160 -0.30 5.52 15.05
N LEU A 161 -0.86 5.50 16.26
CA LEU A 161 -0.23 6.13 17.43
C LEU A 161 1.19 5.62 17.69
N SER A 162 1.44 4.34 17.45
CA SER A 162 2.78 3.75 17.60
C SER A 162 3.79 4.40 16.66
N TYR A 163 3.42 4.68 15.41
CA TYR A 163 4.28 5.40 14.45
C TYR A 163 4.55 6.84 14.89
N TYR A 164 3.55 7.53 15.44
CA TYR A 164 3.72 8.90 15.91
C TYR A 164 4.79 9.01 17.00
N TYR A 165 4.81 8.07 17.94
CA TYR A 165 5.83 8.02 18.98
C TYR A 165 7.22 7.68 18.41
N LEU A 166 7.30 6.87 17.36
CA LEU A 166 8.55 6.57 16.65
C LEU A 166 9.16 7.81 16.02
N PHE A 167 8.35 8.70 15.46
CA PHE A 167 8.79 9.91 14.76
C PHE A 167 8.87 11.18 15.62
N LYS A 168 8.70 11.09 16.95
CA LYS A 168 8.96 12.12 17.95
C LYS A 168 8.26 13.49 17.75
N LYS A 169 6.99 13.53 17.45
CA LYS A 169 6.26 14.80 17.48
C LYS A 169 5.28 14.83 18.65
N PRO A 170 5.46 15.71 19.68
CA PRO A 170 4.52 15.82 20.78
C PRO A 170 3.29 16.64 20.36
N GLY A 171 2.11 16.11 20.59
CA GLY A 171 0.84 16.79 20.41
C GLY A 171 -0.29 15.77 20.44
N VAL A 172 -1.11 15.79 21.50
CA VAL A 172 -2.33 14.97 21.54
C VAL A 172 -3.46 15.85 21.03
N PHE A 173 -3.92 15.60 19.81
CA PHE A 173 -5.12 16.21 19.28
C PHE A 173 -6.25 15.18 19.34
N SER A 174 -7.43 15.61 19.74
CA SER A 174 -8.60 14.74 19.64
C SER A 174 -8.93 14.49 18.17
N PRO A 175 -9.10 13.23 17.74
CA PRO A 175 -9.37 12.93 16.34
C PRO A 175 -10.79 13.35 15.94
N ASN A 176 -10.91 13.96 14.76
CA ASN A 176 -12.17 14.06 14.05
C ASN A 176 -12.29 12.86 13.09
N PHE A 177 -13.12 11.88 13.46
CA PHE A 177 -13.26 10.65 12.67
C PHE A 177 -14.02 10.86 11.35
N ASP A 178 -14.73 11.95 11.14
CA ASP A 178 -15.37 12.25 9.84
C ASP A 178 -14.31 12.61 8.78
N ARG A 179 -13.18 13.21 9.24
CA ARG A 179 -12.05 13.61 8.39
C ARG A 179 -10.74 13.15 9.01
N ILE A 180 -10.65 11.85 9.27
CA ILE A 180 -9.49 11.27 9.96
C ILE A 180 -8.18 11.45 9.16
N SER A 181 -8.27 11.50 7.84
CA SER A 181 -7.12 11.72 6.94
C SER A 181 -6.40 13.04 7.23
N GLN A 182 -7.12 14.07 7.72
CA GLN A 182 -6.57 15.38 8.04
C GLN A 182 -5.89 15.46 9.41
N HIS A 183 -5.98 14.38 10.22
CA HIS A 183 -5.33 14.37 11.52
C HIS A 183 -3.80 14.37 11.36
N PRO A 184 -3.04 15.26 12.07
CA PRO A 184 -1.59 15.42 11.88
C PRO A 184 -0.79 14.12 12.00
N MET A 185 -1.18 13.23 12.90
CA MET A 185 -0.55 11.91 13.06
C MET A 185 -0.80 11.00 11.85
N ILE A 186 -2.03 10.98 11.33
CA ILE A 186 -2.38 10.21 10.15
C ILE A 186 -1.67 10.77 8.92
N SER A 187 -1.62 12.10 8.78
CA SER A 187 -0.84 12.74 7.70
C SER A 187 0.64 12.35 7.77
N LEU A 188 1.25 12.34 8.98
CA LEU A 188 2.65 11.91 9.16
C LEU A 188 2.86 10.44 8.79
N TRP A 189 1.92 9.56 9.12
CA TRP A 189 1.96 8.17 8.68
C TRP A 189 1.86 8.06 7.16
N LEU A 190 0.92 8.76 6.54
CA LEU A 190 0.76 8.81 5.08
C LEU A 190 2.00 9.38 4.37
N ASP A 191 2.74 10.33 4.99
CA ASP A 191 4.00 10.85 4.46
C ASP A 191 5.13 9.80 4.39
N ASN A 192 5.01 8.71 5.14
CA ASN A 192 5.93 7.57 5.08
C ASN A 192 5.49 6.48 4.11
N CYS A 193 4.24 6.53 3.63
CA CYS A 193 3.73 5.66 2.58
C CYS A 193 4.25 6.08 1.19
N GLY A 194 4.16 5.19 0.21
CA GLY A 194 4.59 5.42 -1.16
C GLY A 194 3.43 5.66 -2.12
N TYR A 195 3.59 6.58 -3.08
CA TYR A 195 2.58 6.89 -4.09
C TYR A 195 3.28 7.07 -5.44
N TYR A 196 3.33 6.01 -6.24
CA TYR A 196 4.12 5.94 -7.46
C TYR A 196 3.23 5.72 -8.69
N GLY A 197 2.87 6.80 -9.38
CA GLY A 197 2.37 6.72 -10.74
C GLY A 197 3.58 6.66 -11.69
N VAL A 198 4.01 5.46 -12.07
CA VAL A 198 5.32 5.28 -12.72
C VAL A 198 5.39 5.86 -14.14
N SER A 199 4.24 6.10 -14.79
CA SER A 199 4.18 6.84 -16.05
C SER A 199 4.00 8.35 -15.86
N ASN A 200 4.06 8.86 -14.63
CA ASN A 200 4.03 10.30 -14.38
C ASN A 200 5.34 10.95 -14.84
N PRO A 201 5.30 12.10 -15.54
CA PRO A 201 6.51 12.77 -16.02
C PRO A 201 7.52 13.11 -14.92
N GLU A 202 7.08 13.44 -13.71
CA GLU A 202 8.01 13.72 -12.60
C GLU A 202 8.77 12.46 -12.19
N PHE A 203 8.07 11.31 -12.10
CA PHE A 203 8.71 10.03 -11.80
C PHE A 203 9.69 9.63 -12.90
N ILE A 204 9.27 9.70 -14.17
CA ILE A 204 10.12 9.37 -15.33
C ILE A 204 11.37 10.25 -15.33
N ASN A 205 11.22 11.57 -15.16
CA ASN A 205 12.36 12.51 -15.15
C ASN A 205 13.32 12.23 -13.99
N LYS A 206 12.81 11.94 -12.80
CA LYS A 206 13.63 11.58 -11.61
C LYS A 206 14.46 10.32 -11.87
N HIS A 207 13.92 9.34 -12.59
CA HIS A 207 14.52 8.01 -12.77
C HIS A 207 14.95 7.72 -14.23
N LYS A 208 15.11 8.75 -15.05
CA LYS A 208 15.44 8.60 -16.48
C LYS A 208 16.72 7.78 -16.73
N SER A 209 17.75 7.97 -15.93
CA SER A 209 18.98 7.20 -16.01
C SER A 209 18.82 5.71 -15.70
N GLY A 210 17.72 5.33 -15.00
CA GLY A 210 17.36 3.95 -14.69
C GLY A 210 16.43 3.29 -15.70
N GLY A 211 16.08 3.98 -16.80
CA GLY A 211 15.20 3.43 -17.84
C GLY A 211 13.70 3.47 -17.50
N ALA A 212 13.27 4.37 -16.61
CA ALA A 212 11.87 4.52 -16.17
C ALA A 212 10.89 4.95 -17.28
N GLU A 213 11.30 4.97 -18.52
CA GLU A 213 10.45 5.24 -19.70
C GLU A 213 9.47 4.09 -19.98
N SER A 214 9.78 2.86 -19.55
CA SER A 214 8.86 1.73 -19.54
C SER A 214 8.15 1.62 -18.19
N PRO A 215 6.81 1.44 -18.17
CA PRO A 215 6.07 1.25 -16.91
C PRO A 215 6.55 0.05 -16.09
N GLU A 216 6.99 -1.02 -16.72
CA GLU A 216 7.51 -2.22 -16.06
C GLU A 216 8.81 -1.90 -15.30
N VAL A 217 9.77 -1.23 -15.96
CA VAL A 217 11.01 -0.78 -15.31
C VAL A 217 10.71 0.27 -14.24
N GLY A 218 9.76 1.17 -14.50
CA GLY A 218 9.29 2.13 -13.51
C GLY A 218 8.75 1.47 -12.24
N LYS A 219 7.93 0.42 -12.39
CA LYS A 219 7.44 -0.37 -11.24
C LYS A 219 8.60 -1.03 -10.49
N GLU A 220 9.58 -1.62 -11.18
CA GLU A 220 10.75 -2.21 -10.55
C GLU A 220 11.53 -1.20 -9.71
N ILE A 221 11.80 -0.01 -10.25
CA ILE A 221 12.51 1.07 -9.54
C ILE A 221 11.72 1.48 -8.29
N ALA A 222 10.40 1.68 -8.40
CA ALA A 222 9.55 2.07 -7.30
C ALA A 222 9.53 1.03 -6.17
N ILE A 223 9.46 -0.26 -6.52
CA ILE A 223 9.50 -1.38 -5.56
C ILE A 223 10.85 -1.38 -4.81
N ARG A 224 11.97 -1.31 -5.54
CA ARG A 224 13.30 -1.28 -4.93
C ARG A 224 13.45 -0.11 -3.98
N GLU A 225 13.14 1.11 -4.44
CA GLU A 225 13.23 2.33 -3.62
C GLU A 225 12.43 2.21 -2.32
N PHE A 226 11.19 1.72 -2.40
CA PHE A 226 10.30 1.61 -1.26
C PHE A 226 10.75 0.52 -0.27
N ILE A 227 11.08 -0.68 -0.76
CA ILE A 227 11.47 -1.81 0.09
C ILE A 227 12.85 -1.57 0.71
N GLU A 228 13.83 -1.05 -0.05
CA GLU A 228 15.15 -0.72 0.49
C GLU A 228 15.07 0.34 1.59
N LYS A 229 14.23 1.37 1.43
CA LYS A 229 13.99 2.37 2.48
C LYS A 229 13.48 1.70 3.76
N GLY A 230 12.51 0.79 3.65
CA GLY A 230 11.95 0.06 4.78
C GLY A 230 12.96 -0.89 5.44
N ALA A 231 13.70 -1.66 4.65
CA ALA A 231 14.72 -2.59 5.15
C ALA A 231 15.88 -1.88 5.86
N LYS A 232 16.35 -0.75 5.32
CA LYS A 232 17.36 0.11 5.97
C LYS A 232 16.86 0.62 7.32
N PHE A 233 15.63 1.16 7.35
CA PHE A 233 15.04 1.65 8.60
C PHE A 233 14.85 0.51 9.61
N ALA A 234 14.39 -0.67 9.20
CA ALA A 234 14.30 -1.83 10.08
C ALA A 234 15.65 -2.22 10.69
N ASN A 235 16.71 -2.25 9.87
CA ASN A 235 18.07 -2.53 10.35
C ASN A 235 18.55 -1.49 11.37
N GLU A 236 18.28 -0.20 11.15
CA GLU A 236 18.66 0.89 12.05
C GLU A 236 18.04 0.75 13.44
N ILE A 237 16.80 0.27 13.51
CA ILE A 237 16.05 0.12 14.76
C ILE A 237 16.09 -1.32 15.32
N GLY A 238 16.75 -2.27 14.63
CA GLY A 238 16.85 -3.66 15.06
C GLY A 238 15.53 -4.44 14.91
N ALA A 239 14.64 -4.04 13.97
CA ALA A 239 13.37 -4.67 13.71
C ALA A 239 13.46 -5.79 12.66
N THR A 240 12.54 -6.76 12.73
CA THR A 240 12.30 -7.70 11.63
C THR A 240 11.52 -6.97 10.52
N PHE A 241 12.00 -7.06 9.29
CA PHE A 241 11.35 -6.44 8.14
C PHE A 241 10.57 -7.47 7.34
N LYS A 242 9.27 -7.20 7.13
CA LYS A 242 8.40 -8.01 6.28
C LYS A 242 7.83 -7.13 5.18
N ALA A 243 7.97 -7.55 3.92
CA ALA A 243 7.37 -6.84 2.81
C ALA A 243 6.65 -7.78 1.85
N GLY A 244 5.51 -7.32 1.36
CA GLY A 244 4.71 -8.04 0.38
C GLY A 244 4.31 -7.15 -0.79
N MET A 245 4.17 -7.74 -1.97
CA MET A 245 3.68 -7.05 -3.15
C MET A 245 2.63 -7.87 -3.87
N SER A 246 1.56 -7.19 -4.37
CA SER A 246 0.50 -7.81 -5.17
C SER A 246 0.32 -7.10 -6.50
N ASP A 247 0.09 -7.89 -7.56
CA ASP A 247 -0.23 -7.41 -8.90
C ASP A 247 -1.05 -8.48 -9.64
N ASP A 248 -1.91 -8.06 -10.57
CA ASP A 248 -2.77 -8.94 -11.37
C ASP A 248 -2.17 -9.27 -12.76
N ASP A 249 -1.17 -8.55 -13.22
CA ASP A 249 -0.46 -8.86 -14.45
C ASP A 249 0.67 -9.87 -14.21
N THR A 250 0.56 -11.04 -14.83
CA THR A 250 1.55 -12.13 -14.71
C THR A 250 2.98 -11.69 -15.05
N LYS A 251 3.18 -10.76 -16.00
CA LYS A 251 4.52 -10.24 -16.33
C LYS A 251 5.08 -9.42 -15.17
N ASN A 252 4.26 -8.55 -14.59
CA ASN A 252 4.65 -7.77 -13.41
C ASN A 252 4.97 -8.71 -12.23
N VAL A 253 4.15 -9.75 -12.00
CA VAL A 253 4.41 -10.76 -10.97
C VAL A 253 5.77 -11.44 -11.17
N MET A 254 6.15 -11.79 -12.40
CA MET A 254 7.47 -12.36 -12.70
C MET A 254 8.59 -11.37 -12.42
N HIS A 255 8.45 -10.11 -12.84
CA HIS A 255 9.41 -9.05 -12.53
C HIS A 255 9.56 -8.83 -11.03
N MET A 256 8.45 -8.77 -10.29
CA MET A 256 8.47 -8.64 -8.84
C MET A 256 9.23 -9.76 -8.15
N ARG A 257 9.01 -11.02 -8.58
CA ARG A 257 9.76 -12.17 -8.03
C ARG A 257 11.26 -12.00 -8.21
N SER A 258 11.70 -11.55 -9.38
CA SER A 258 13.12 -11.27 -9.64
C SER A 258 13.65 -10.19 -8.70
N VAL A 259 12.97 -9.05 -8.63
CA VAL A 259 13.36 -7.91 -7.77
C VAL A 259 13.43 -8.30 -6.29
N LEU A 260 12.38 -8.97 -5.78
CA LEU A 260 12.35 -9.36 -4.38
C LEU A 260 13.37 -10.46 -4.06
N SER A 261 13.67 -11.37 -5.00
CA SER A 261 14.72 -12.36 -4.85
C SER A 261 16.11 -11.71 -4.71
N ASP A 262 16.38 -10.65 -5.50
CA ASP A 262 17.64 -9.90 -5.38
C ASP A 262 17.70 -9.13 -4.05
N LEU A 263 16.61 -8.48 -3.65
CA LEU A 263 16.53 -7.78 -2.36
C LEU A 263 16.66 -8.75 -1.18
N GLN A 264 16.15 -9.98 -1.29
CA GLN A 264 16.30 -11.01 -0.26
C GLN A 264 17.78 -11.40 -0.03
N LYS A 265 18.60 -11.40 -1.10
CA LYS A 265 20.05 -11.64 -1.00
C LYS A 265 20.76 -10.49 -0.27
N ILE A 266 20.32 -9.24 -0.52
CA ILE A 266 20.88 -8.04 0.13
C ILE A 266 20.43 -7.93 1.59
N TYR A 267 19.19 -8.30 1.87
CA TYR A 267 18.55 -8.23 3.18
C TYR A 267 18.10 -9.62 3.66
N PRO A 268 19.02 -10.55 3.99
CA PRO A 268 18.69 -11.96 4.23
C PRO A 268 17.80 -12.20 5.46
N LYS A 269 17.72 -11.24 6.37
CA LYS A 269 16.84 -11.31 7.55
C LYS A 269 15.42 -10.80 7.29
N SER A 270 15.15 -10.29 6.08
CA SER A 270 13.82 -9.81 5.71
C SER A 270 12.95 -10.97 5.24
N GLU A 271 11.65 -10.86 5.42
CA GLU A 271 10.65 -11.78 4.86
C GLU A 271 9.97 -11.08 3.68
N LEU A 272 10.30 -11.47 2.45
CA LEU A 272 9.76 -10.87 1.23
C LEU A 272 8.80 -11.84 0.54
N THR A 273 7.61 -11.35 0.14
CA THR A 273 6.51 -12.16 -0.39
C THR A 273 5.91 -11.54 -1.64
N VAL A 274 5.63 -12.36 -2.65
CA VAL A 274 4.82 -11.98 -3.82
C VAL A 274 3.43 -12.60 -3.70
N PHE A 275 2.42 -11.80 -4.00
CA PHE A 275 1.02 -12.20 -4.10
C PHE A 275 0.56 -12.06 -5.55
N ASP A 276 0.38 -13.19 -6.22
CA ASP A 276 -0.12 -13.26 -7.59
C ASP A 276 -1.65 -13.26 -7.57
N THR A 277 -2.26 -12.22 -8.15
CA THR A 277 -3.71 -12.06 -8.24
C THR A 277 -4.24 -12.20 -9.66
N SER A 278 -3.38 -12.55 -10.63
CA SER A 278 -3.71 -12.63 -12.06
C SER A 278 -4.84 -13.61 -12.41
N LYS A 279 -5.11 -14.58 -11.52
CA LYS A 279 -6.18 -15.59 -11.70
C LYS A 279 -7.44 -15.29 -10.86
N GLY A 280 -7.60 -14.05 -10.41
CA GLY A 280 -8.74 -13.65 -9.58
C GLY A 280 -8.72 -14.19 -8.15
N GLY A 281 -7.62 -14.80 -7.72
CA GLY A 281 -7.38 -15.32 -6.37
C GLY A 281 -6.06 -14.77 -5.81
N TYR A 282 -5.64 -15.29 -4.66
CA TYR A 282 -4.38 -14.93 -4.00
C TYR A 282 -3.45 -16.14 -4.01
N ALA A 283 -2.39 -16.11 -4.83
CA ALA A 283 -1.33 -17.09 -4.78
C ALA A 283 -0.09 -16.47 -4.11
N LYS A 284 0.27 -16.95 -2.92
CA LYS A 284 1.41 -16.47 -2.13
C LYS A 284 2.69 -17.20 -2.52
N THR A 285 3.80 -16.49 -2.68
CA THR A 285 5.14 -17.06 -2.84
C THR A 285 6.13 -16.31 -1.94
N ASP A 286 6.71 -17.01 -0.98
CA ASP A 286 7.75 -16.46 -0.09
C ASP A 286 9.14 -16.62 -0.72
N MET A 287 9.93 -15.56 -0.75
CA MET A 287 11.24 -15.56 -1.42
C MET A 287 12.29 -16.39 -0.68
N MET A 288 12.15 -16.58 0.64
CA MET A 288 13.04 -17.44 1.42
C MET A 288 12.92 -18.92 1.02
N GLU A 289 11.71 -19.39 0.68
CA GLU A 289 11.48 -20.79 0.30
C GLU A 289 11.98 -21.08 -1.11
N SER A 290 11.95 -20.11 -2.02
CA SER A 290 12.41 -20.29 -3.40
C SER A 290 13.94 -20.41 -3.54
N SER A 291 14.72 -20.03 -2.55
CA SER A 291 16.18 -20.21 -2.56
C SER A 291 16.61 -21.64 -2.15
N SER A 292 15.73 -22.42 -1.54
CA SER A 292 16.01 -23.77 -1.07
C SER A 292 15.33 -24.90 -1.86
N GLN A 293 14.37 -24.59 -2.74
CA GLN A 293 13.63 -25.59 -3.53
C GLN A 293 13.40 -25.13 -4.97
N ALA A 294 14.30 -25.45 -5.85
CA ALA A 294 14.09 -25.35 -7.31
C ALA A 294 13.25 -26.50 -7.87
N ILE A 295 12.45 -27.22 -7.08
CA ILE A 295 11.67 -28.37 -7.52
C ILE A 295 10.29 -28.32 -6.84
N GLY A 296 9.26 -27.98 -7.63
CA GLY A 296 7.87 -28.38 -7.45
C GLY A 296 7.13 -27.81 -6.22
N MET A 297 6.64 -26.58 -6.29
CA MET A 297 5.57 -26.14 -5.41
C MET A 297 4.28 -25.88 -6.19
N GLU A 298 3.24 -26.65 -5.90
CA GLU A 298 1.88 -26.32 -6.29
C GLU A 298 1.44 -25.08 -5.52
N SER A 299 1.18 -23.99 -6.26
CA SER A 299 0.60 -22.78 -5.69
C SER A 299 -0.85 -23.06 -5.28
N SER A 300 -1.18 -22.97 -4.00
CA SER A 300 -2.57 -23.03 -3.54
C SER A 300 -3.29 -21.74 -3.95
N VAL A 301 -4.11 -21.81 -4.98
CA VAL A 301 -5.01 -20.72 -5.41
C VAL A 301 -6.26 -20.74 -4.54
N ILE A 302 -6.51 -19.68 -3.78
CA ILE A 302 -7.73 -19.55 -2.96
C ILE A 302 -8.74 -18.69 -3.71
N PRO A 303 -9.93 -19.23 -4.06
CA PRO A 303 -10.95 -18.47 -4.76
C PRO A 303 -11.53 -17.33 -3.92
N PHE A 304 -11.82 -16.20 -4.55
CA PHE A 304 -12.35 -14.98 -3.92
C PHE A 304 -13.62 -15.20 -3.07
N SER A 305 -14.49 -16.14 -3.45
CA SER A 305 -15.74 -16.45 -2.74
C SER A 305 -15.53 -16.98 -1.30
N GLN A 306 -14.32 -17.36 -0.92
CA GLN A 306 -14.01 -17.87 0.42
C GLN A 306 -13.49 -16.81 1.40
N PHE A 307 -13.31 -15.55 0.95
CA PHE A 307 -12.75 -14.50 1.79
C PHE A 307 -13.66 -14.02 2.93
N GLY A 308 -14.98 -14.17 2.82
CA GLY A 308 -15.93 -13.77 3.88
C GLY A 308 -15.80 -14.52 5.20
N GLY A 309 -15.10 -15.69 5.22
CA GLY A 309 -14.97 -16.53 6.42
C GLY A 309 -13.54 -16.87 6.81
N ILE A 310 -12.51 -16.44 6.05
CA ILE A 310 -11.13 -16.94 6.19
C ILE A 310 -10.14 -15.82 6.55
N GLN A 311 -10.60 -14.58 6.81
CA GLN A 311 -9.74 -13.47 7.21
C GLN A 311 -8.80 -13.79 8.39
N SER A 312 -9.22 -14.71 9.29
CA SER A 312 -8.40 -15.13 10.42
C SER A 312 -7.47 -16.32 10.15
N LYS A 313 -7.63 -17.04 9.01
CA LYS A 313 -6.86 -18.26 8.72
C LYS A 313 -5.75 -18.11 7.69
N LEU A 314 -5.88 -17.17 6.75
CA LEU A 314 -4.84 -16.90 5.72
C LEU A 314 -3.71 -16.02 6.21
N PHE A 315 -4.02 -15.15 7.09
CA PHE A 315 -3.10 -14.45 7.95
C PHE A 315 -3.70 -14.66 9.34
N PRO A 316 -3.29 -15.73 10.06
CA PRO A 316 -3.61 -15.73 11.46
C PRO A 316 -3.29 -14.31 11.91
N PRO A 317 -4.16 -13.65 12.71
CA PRO A 317 -3.67 -12.52 13.46
C PRO A 317 -2.36 -13.08 13.97
N HIS A 318 -1.22 -12.56 13.48
CA HIS A 318 0.03 -12.86 14.17
C HIS A 318 -0.39 -12.69 15.59
N ASP A 319 -0.15 -13.69 16.40
CA ASP A 319 -0.44 -13.65 17.81
C ASP A 319 0.22 -12.36 18.31
N MET A 320 -0.39 -11.28 17.94
CA MET A 320 -0.29 -9.95 18.46
C MET A 320 -1.02 -10.13 19.75
N GLY A 321 -0.37 -10.93 20.66
CA GLY A 321 -0.82 -11.01 22.03
C GLY A 321 -1.12 -9.59 22.41
N ASP A 322 -2.38 -9.27 22.41
CA ASP A 322 -3.02 -8.05 22.86
C ASP A 322 -2.11 -6.78 22.87
N HIS A 323 -1.40 -6.52 21.74
CA HIS A 323 -0.55 -5.34 21.58
C HIS A 323 -1.36 -4.03 21.59
N SER A 324 -2.68 -4.11 21.40
CA SER A 324 -3.56 -2.96 21.63
C SER A 324 -3.52 -2.54 23.09
N THR A 325 -3.54 -3.47 24.02
CA THR A 325 -3.36 -3.23 25.46
C THR A 325 -1.94 -2.82 25.83
N LEU A 326 -0.91 -3.33 25.12
CA LEU A 326 0.47 -2.96 25.41
C LEU A 326 0.82 -1.56 24.91
N SER A 327 0.34 -1.14 23.73
CA SER A 327 0.54 0.23 23.23
C SER A 327 -0.21 1.23 24.10
N HIS A 328 -1.42 0.91 24.56
CA HIS A 328 -2.17 1.73 25.52
C HIS A 328 -1.49 1.82 26.89
N ASN A 329 -0.98 0.71 27.41
CA ASN A 329 -0.31 0.70 28.72
C ASN A 329 1.06 1.40 28.66
N LEU A 330 1.81 1.33 27.57
CA LEU A 330 3.06 2.05 27.39
C LEU A 330 2.83 3.55 27.23
N ALA A 331 1.83 3.97 26.45
CA ALA A 331 1.45 5.37 26.32
C ALA A 331 0.93 5.95 27.64
N ALA A 332 0.04 5.27 28.34
CA ALA A 332 -0.50 5.68 29.62
C ALA A 332 0.56 5.76 30.72
N ASN A 333 1.48 4.80 30.78
CA ASN A 333 2.59 4.79 31.74
C ASN A 333 3.60 5.91 31.48
N HIS A 334 3.84 6.29 30.22
CA HIS A 334 4.75 7.38 29.88
C HIS A 334 4.15 8.76 30.20
N ILE A 335 2.85 8.93 29.94
CA ILE A 335 2.10 10.15 30.30
C ILE A 335 2.06 10.30 31.81
N ASN A 336 1.74 9.26 32.58
CA ASN A 336 1.69 9.31 34.05
C ASN A 336 3.07 9.56 34.70
N LYS A 337 4.16 9.00 34.18
CA LYS A 337 5.52 9.31 34.67
C LYS A 337 5.92 10.75 34.42
N ASN A 338 5.56 11.34 33.28
CA ASN A 338 5.88 12.74 32.97
C ASN A 338 5.04 13.74 33.79
N ILE A 339 3.77 13.43 34.05
CA ILE A 339 2.91 14.25 34.92
C ILE A 339 3.41 14.22 36.37
N ASN A 340 3.76 13.05 36.90
CA ASN A 340 4.29 12.93 38.27
C ASN A 340 5.66 13.60 38.42
N CYS A 341 6.52 13.61 37.40
CA CYS A 341 7.79 14.33 37.43
C CYS A 341 7.61 15.85 37.43
N LYS A 342 6.62 16.38 36.67
CA LYS A 342 6.30 17.81 36.68
C LYS A 342 5.67 18.28 37.99
N ILE A 343 4.84 17.45 38.62
CA ILE A 343 4.22 17.76 39.91
C ILE A 343 5.27 17.77 41.03
N LYS A 344 6.21 16.82 41.07
CA LYS A 344 7.32 16.83 42.02
C LYS A 344 8.23 18.07 41.87
N ARG A 345 8.56 18.51 40.63
CA ARG A 345 9.37 19.71 40.39
C ARG A 345 8.68 21.02 40.80
N LYS A 346 7.34 21.12 40.73
CA LYS A 346 6.58 22.29 41.22
C LYS A 346 6.50 22.34 42.75
N ARG A 347 6.47 21.18 43.43
CA ARG A 347 6.44 21.14 44.92
C ARG A 347 7.80 21.51 45.55
N THR A 348 8.92 21.18 44.88
CA THR A 348 10.25 21.56 45.36
C THR A 348 10.61 23.03 45.14
N LYS A 349 9.98 23.72 44.17
CA LYS A 349 10.14 25.18 43.99
C LYS A 349 9.30 26.06 44.91
N LYS A 350 8.31 25.50 45.61
CA LYS A 350 7.53 26.24 46.61
C LYS A 350 8.04 26.10 48.04
N LYS A 351 9.14 25.39 48.28
CA LYS A 351 9.78 25.20 49.60
C LYS A 351 11.17 25.87 49.70
N LYS A 352 11.50 26.75 48.76
CA LYS A 352 12.60 27.68 48.84
C LYS A 352 11.97 29.09 48.70
#